data_9b1db45aa41d270399ba1bfdd445225b
#
_entry.id   9b1db45aa41d270399ba1bfdd445225b
#
_cell.length_a   1.000
_cell.length_b   1.000
_cell.length_c   1.000
_cell.angle_alpha   90.00
_cell.angle_beta   90.00
_cell.angle_gamma   90.00
#
_symmetry.space_group_name_H-M   'P 1'
#
loop_
_entity.id
_entity.type
_entity.pdbx_description
1 polymer ?
#
loop_
_entity_poly.entity_id
_entity_poly.type
_entity_poly.pdbx_seq_one_letter_code
_entity_poly.pdbx_strand_id
1 'polypeptide(L)'
;MLTLVLGGAASGKSEYAEALVLRCDLPRYYLATMQVWDAECIARVEKHRKMRAAKQFETLECPLHLETVHLPRRGTALLEDLGNLTANELYDPAGAGDAAAEHILQGLESLAAQCENLIVVSNEVFSGGADYAGDTDRYLLALARVNNALAAQVDAVVRVVCGIPVYYKGVEK
;
A
#
# COMPACT_ATOMS: atom_id res chain seq x y z
N MET A 1 15.08 2.49 3.49
CA MET A 1 14.31 1.87 4.60
C MET A 1 12.96 1.42 4.07
N LEU A 2 12.52 0.22 4.44
CA LEU A 2 11.22 -0.33 4.05
C LEU A 2 10.33 -0.49 5.29
N THR A 3 9.13 0.11 5.28
CA THR A 3 8.20 0.12 6.41
C THR A 3 6.82 -0.37 5.99
N LEU A 4 6.27 -1.33 6.73
CA LEU A 4 4.90 -1.79 6.58
C LEU A 4 4.02 -1.15 7.65
N VAL A 5 2.96 -0.44 7.22
CA VAL A 5 1.97 0.19 8.09
C VAL A 5 0.65 -0.56 7.95
N LEU A 6 0.21 -1.18 9.03
CA LEU A 6 -1.02 -1.99 9.10
C LEU A 6 -2.10 -1.29 9.92
N GLY A 7 -3.36 -1.59 9.63
CA GLY A 7 -4.47 -1.15 10.46
C GLY A 7 -5.84 -1.47 9.85
N GLY A 8 -6.86 -1.44 10.68
CA GLY A 8 -8.25 -1.61 10.26
C GLY A 8 -8.78 -0.39 9.49
N ALA A 9 -10.02 -0.48 9.03
CA ALA A 9 -10.71 0.66 8.43
C ALA A 9 -10.75 1.85 9.42
N ALA A 10 -10.51 3.06 8.91
CA ALA A 10 -10.50 4.31 9.69
C ALA A 10 -9.56 4.30 10.92
N SER A 11 -8.53 3.46 10.94
CA SER A 11 -7.57 3.38 12.06
C SER A 11 -6.62 4.59 12.15
N GLY A 12 -6.55 5.43 11.11
CA GLY A 12 -5.54 6.50 10.98
C GLY A 12 -4.23 6.06 10.31
N LYS A 13 -4.18 4.83 9.74
CA LYS A 13 -2.97 4.29 9.12
C LYS A 13 -2.46 5.12 7.94
N SER A 14 -3.37 5.61 7.09
CA SER A 14 -3.01 6.41 5.91
C SER A 14 -2.41 7.75 6.30
N GLU A 15 -3.02 8.44 7.27
CA GLU A 15 -2.52 9.70 7.82
C GLU A 15 -1.16 9.51 8.48
N TYR A 16 -0.98 8.41 9.21
CA TYR A 16 0.29 8.09 9.84
C TYR A 16 1.38 7.80 8.79
N ALA A 17 1.07 7.00 7.77
CA ALA A 17 1.99 6.69 6.69
C ALA A 17 2.40 7.94 5.89
N GLU A 18 1.45 8.82 5.56
CA GLU A 18 1.75 10.13 4.97
C GLU A 18 2.66 10.98 5.86
N ALA A 19 2.41 11.01 7.17
CA ALA A 19 3.24 11.77 8.11
C ALA A 19 4.69 11.25 8.15
N LEU A 20 4.91 9.94 8.01
CA LEU A 20 6.25 9.37 7.86
C LEU A 20 6.94 9.88 6.60
N VAL A 21 6.24 9.87 5.45
CA VAL A 21 6.82 10.36 4.18
C VAL A 21 7.13 11.85 4.25
N LEU A 22 6.27 12.65 4.92
CA LEU A 22 6.47 14.10 5.02
C LEU A 22 7.69 14.48 5.84
N ARG A 23 8.26 13.59 6.66
CA ARG A 23 9.53 13.78 7.37
C ARG A 23 10.76 13.53 6.48
N CYS A 24 10.57 12.92 5.30
CA CYS A 24 11.64 12.60 4.36
C CYS A 24 11.84 13.73 3.34
N ASP A 25 13.02 13.75 2.72
CA ASP A 25 13.36 14.71 1.68
C ASP A 25 12.58 14.44 0.37
N LEU A 26 12.58 15.41 -0.53
CA LEU A 26 12.05 15.31 -1.88
C LEU A 26 13.01 14.54 -2.81
N PRO A 27 12.52 13.83 -3.81
CA PRO A 27 11.11 13.73 -4.23
C PRO A 27 10.30 12.73 -3.38
N ARG A 28 8.99 12.98 -3.33
CA ARG A 28 8.02 12.12 -2.65
C ARG A 28 7.00 11.61 -3.66
N TYR A 29 6.83 10.32 -3.73
CA TYR A 29 5.90 9.65 -4.65
C TYR A 29 4.72 9.06 -3.89
N TYR A 30 3.54 9.17 -4.46
CA TYR A 30 2.33 8.52 -3.97
C TYR A 30 1.84 7.55 -5.04
N LEU A 31 1.96 6.26 -4.79
CA LEU A 31 1.44 5.21 -5.65
C LEU A 31 0.00 4.92 -5.24
N ALA A 32 -0.94 5.36 -6.10
CA ALA A 32 -2.37 5.19 -5.89
C ALA A 32 -2.83 3.89 -6.55
N THR A 33 -3.30 2.94 -5.75
CA THR A 33 -3.71 1.62 -6.24
C THR A 33 -5.21 1.50 -6.48
N MET A 34 -6.00 2.51 -6.09
CA MET A 34 -7.45 2.48 -6.24
C MET A 34 -7.84 2.60 -7.73
N GLN A 35 -8.63 1.64 -8.21
CA GLN A 35 -9.30 1.75 -9.50
C GLN A 35 -10.50 2.69 -9.43
N VAL A 36 -10.74 3.41 -10.52
CA VAL A 36 -11.84 4.36 -10.65
C VAL A 36 -12.95 3.73 -11.47
N TRP A 37 -14.07 3.40 -10.83
CA TRP A 37 -15.18 2.71 -11.47
C TRP A 37 -16.35 3.63 -11.85
N ASP A 38 -16.50 4.80 -11.22
CA ASP A 38 -17.62 5.71 -11.41
C ASP A 38 -17.26 7.19 -11.23
N ALA A 39 -18.21 8.09 -11.56
CA ALA A 39 -18.03 9.53 -11.49
C ALA A 39 -17.81 10.06 -10.05
N GLU A 40 -18.37 9.40 -9.03
CA GLU A 40 -18.16 9.77 -7.63
C GLU A 40 -16.71 9.45 -7.21
N CYS A 41 -16.21 8.29 -7.63
CA CYS A 41 -14.82 7.91 -7.44
C CYS A 41 -13.87 8.92 -8.11
N ILE A 42 -14.18 9.40 -9.33
CA ILE A 42 -13.38 10.42 -10.03
C ILE A 42 -13.26 11.68 -9.18
N ALA A 43 -14.38 12.23 -8.71
CA ALA A 43 -14.38 13.45 -7.91
C ALA A 43 -13.57 13.28 -6.59
N ARG A 44 -13.67 12.12 -5.97
CA ARG A 44 -12.91 11.77 -4.76
C ARG A 44 -11.41 11.67 -5.05
N VAL A 45 -11.02 11.00 -6.13
CA VAL A 45 -9.62 10.91 -6.58
C VAL A 45 -9.03 12.29 -6.87
N GLU A 46 -9.76 13.14 -7.60
CA GLU A 46 -9.29 14.51 -7.88
C GLU A 46 -9.10 15.35 -6.61
N LYS A 47 -10.03 15.25 -5.65
CA LYS A 47 -9.88 15.91 -4.34
C LYS A 47 -8.61 15.42 -3.63
N HIS A 48 -8.39 14.11 -3.59
CA HIS A 48 -7.20 13.51 -2.98
C HIS A 48 -5.91 13.89 -3.71
N ARG A 49 -5.92 13.97 -5.06
CA ARG A 49 -4.78 14.46 -5.85
C ARG A 49 -4.40 15.90 -5.48
N LYS A 50 -5.39 16.81 -5.37
CA LYS A 50 -5.15 18.20 -4.97
C LYS A 50 -4.55 18.29 -3.58
N MET A 51 -5.05 17.51 -2.62
CA MET A 51 -4.52 17.45 -1.26
C MET A 51 -3.07 16.94 -1.23
N ARG A 52 -2.76 15.92 -2.03
CA ARG A 52 -1.41 15.34 -2.15
C ARG A 52 -0.43 16.30 -2.83
N ALA A 53 -0.87 17.01 -3.87
CA ALA A 53 -0.06 18.02 -4.54
C ALA A 53 0.36 19.16 -3.59
N ALA A 54 -0.54 19.61 -2.70
CA ALA A 54 -0.22 20.59 -1.66
C ALA A 54 0.83 20.10 -0.67
N LYS A 55 0.97 18.76 -0.49
CA LYS A 55 2.00 18.10 0.32
C LYS A 55 3.26 17.73 -0.49
N GLN A 56 3.36 18.21 -1.73
CA GLN A 56 4.48 17.95 -2.66
C GLN A 56 4.68 16.46 -3.00
N PHE A 57 3.59 15.71 -3.12
CA PHE A 57 3.63 14.36 -3.69
C PHE A 57 3.50 14.40 -5.21
N GLU A 58 4.34 13.65 -5.89
CA GLU A 58 4.14 13.23 -7.27
C GLU A 58 3.28 11.96 -7.27
N THR A 59 2.05 12.04 -7.81
CA THR A 59 1.13 10.88 -7.82
C THR A 59 1.35 10.04 -9.07
N LEU A 60 1.56 8.74 -8.83
CA LEU A 60 1.62 7.70 -9.85
C LEU A 60 0.41 6.77 -9.65
N GLU A 61 -0.43 6.65 -10.67
CA GLU A 61 -1.55 5.71 -10.65
C GLU A 61 -1.01 4.31 -10.97
N CYS A 62 -1.19 3.38 -10.05
CA CYS A 62 -0.69 2.01 -10.16
C CYS A 62 -1.74 1.02 -9.64
N PRO A 63 -2.87 0.85 -10.34
CA PRO A 63 -3.90 -0.09 -9.94
C PRO A 63 -3.50 -1.55 -10.15
N LEU A 64 -2.56 -1.83 -11.06
CA LEU A 64 -2.04 -3.14 -11.46
C LEU A 64 -0.56 -3.04 -11.78
N HIS A 65 0.09 -4.19 -11.89
CA HIS A 65 1.44 -4.32 -12.45
C HIS A 65 2.48 -3.43 -11.77
N LEU A 66 2.55 -3.52 -10.44
CA LEU A 66 3.50 -2.72 -9.63
C LEU A 66 4.96 -2.88 -10.10
N GLU A 67 5.32 -4.02 -10.69
CA GLU A 67 6.64 -4.31 -11.26
C GLU A 67 7.00 -3.43 -12.45
N THR A 68 6.02 -2.80 -13.09
CA THR A 68 6.23 -1.90 -14.23
C THR A 68 6.49 -0.45 -13.82
N VAL A 69 6.34 -0.13 -12.55
CA VAL A 69 6.53 1.24 -12.05
C VAL A 69 8.00 1.64 -12.11
N HIS A 70 8.26 2.79 -12.74
CA HIS A 70 9.58 3.41 -12.77
C HIS A 70 9.51 4.80 -12.15
N LEU A 71 10.30 5.03 -11.11
CA LEU A 71 10.42 6.34 -10.49
C LEU A 71 11.38 7.20 -11.28
N PRO A 72 11.04 8.48 -11.59
CA PRO A 72 11.93 9.39 -12.34
C PRO A 72 13.27 9.62 -11.66
N ARG A 73 13.28 9.62 -10.33
CA ARG A 73 14.47 9.80 -9.48
C ARG A 73 14.32 9.00 -8.19
N ARG A 74 15.42 8.63 -7.59
CA ARG A 74 15.42 8.00 -6.27
C ARG A 74 14.85 8.97 -5.22
N GLY A 75 13.97 8.47 -4.35
CA GLY A 75 13.30 9.27 -3.33
C GLY A 75 12.45 8.40 -2.40
N THR A 76 11.49 9.01 -1.71
CA THR A 76 10.58 8.30 -0.80
C THR A 76 9.25 8.02 -1.49
N ALA A 77 8.80 6.78 -1.43
CA ALA A 77 7.51 6.35 -1.99
C ALA A 77 6.55 5.86 -0.90
N LEU A 78 5.27 6.18 -1.09
CA LEU A 78 4.14 5.67 -0.33
C LEU A 78 3.24 4.85 -1.26
N LEU A 79 3.06 3.57 -0.97
CA LEU A 79 2.07 2.72 -1.64
C LEU A 79 0.77 2.67 -0.83
N GLU A 80 -0.32 3.15 -1.41
CA GLU A 80 -1.65 3.23 -0.77
C GLU A 80 -2.71 2.61 -1.69
N ASP A 81 -3.22 1.38 -1.43
CA ASP A 81 -2.78 0.40 -0.43
C ASP A 81 -2.67 -1.01 -1.04
N LEU A 82 -2.05 -1.93 -0.31
CA LEU A 82 -1.92 -3.34 -0.74
C LEU A 82 -3.27 -4.07 -0.85
N GLY A 83 -4.27 -3.66 -0.07
CA GLY A 83 -5.60 -4.28 -0.15
C GLY A 83 -6.24 -4.06 -1.50
N ASN A 84 -6.25 -2.80 -2.00
CA ASN A 84 -6.75 -2.48 -3.33
C ASN A 84 -5.92 -3.17 -4.42
N LEU A 85 -4.59 -3.09 -4.32
CA LEU A 85 -3.71 -3.73 -5.30
C LEU A 85 -3.93 -5.24 -5.37
N THR A 86 -4.07 -5.91 -4.21
CA THR A 86 -4.33 -7.35 -4.16
C THR A 86 -5.68 -7.71 -4.80
N ALA A 87 -6.73 -6.94 -4.53
CA ALA A 87 -8.03 -7.16 -5.13
C ALA A 87 -7.99 -6.96 -6.65
N ASN A 88 -7.32 -5.90 -7.11
CA ASN A 88 -7.18 -5.62 -8.53
C ASN A 88 -6.40 -6.75 -9.24
N GLU A 89 -5.24 -7.15 -8.72
CA GLU A 89 -4.43 -8.23 -9.31
C GLU A 89 -5.16 -9.57 -9.34
N LEU A 90 -6.04 -9.84 -8.35
CA LEU A 90 -6.82 -11.08 -8.30
C LEU A 90 -8.00 -11.11 -9.27
N TYR A 91 -8.70 -9.98 -9.43
CA TYR A 91 -10.04 -9.97 -10.04
C TYR A 91 -10.15 -9.19 -11.33
N ASP A 92 -9.21 -8.29 -11.63
CA ASP A 92 -9.19 -7.62 -12.93
C ASP A 92 -8.75 -8.61 -14.01
N PRO A 93 -9.43 -8.65 -15.18
CA PRO A 93 -9.02 -9.50 -16.30
C PRO A 93 -7.57 -9.29 -16.78
N ALA A 94 -7.00 -8.08 -16.54
CA ALA A 94 -5.62 -7.77 -16.84
C ALA A 94 -4.66 -8.06 -15.67
N GLY A 95 -5.18 -8.46 -14.51
CA GLY A 95 -4.38 -8.78 -13.34
C GLY A 95 -3.73 -10.16 -13.40
N ALA A 96 -2.93 -10.48 -12.39
CA ALA A 96 -2.15 -11.72 -12.32
C ALA A 96 -2.98 -12.96 -11.86
N GLY A 97 -4.24 -12.78 -11.44
CA GLY A 97 -5.09 -13.87 -10.97
C GLY A 97 -4.48 -14.61 -9.77
N ASP A 98 -4.36 -15.93 -9.84
CA ASP A 98 -3.82 -16.75 -8.75
C ASP A 98 -2.34 -16.46 -8.43
N ALA A 99 -1.61 -15.83 -9.34
CA ALA A 99 -0.23 -15.39 -9.14
C ALA A 99 -0.12 -13.98 -8.52
N ALA A 100 -1.23 -13.35 -8.12
CA ALA A 100 -1.26 -11.97 -7.61
C ALA A 100 -0.27 -11.72 -6.47
N ALA A 101 -0.19 -12.62 -5.50
CA ALA A 101 0.72 -12.46 -4.36
C ALA A 101 2.19 -12.43 -4.80
N GLU A 102 2.60 -13.31 -5.71
CA GLU A 102 3.96 -13.36 -6.26
C GLU A 102 4.29 -12.11 -7.07
N HIS A 103 3.37 -11.66 -7.94
CA HIS A 103 3.54 -10.46 -8.74
C HIS A 103 3.68 -9.20 -7.87
N ILE A 104 2.84 -9.07 -6.84
CA ILE A 104 2.92 -7.95 -5.89
C ILE A 104 4.26 -7.95 -5.17
N LEU A 105 4.73 -9.12 -4.68
CA LEU A 105 6.02 -9.21 -3.98
C LEU A 105 7.19 -8.85 -4.90
N GLN A 106 7.20 -9.30 -6.15
CA GLN A 106 8.20 -8.90 -7.15
C GLN A 106 8.15 -7.39 -7.42
N GLY A 107 6.95 -6.83 -7.55
CA GLY A 107 6.75 -5.40 -7.73
C GLY A 107 7.25 -4.57 -6.54
N LEU A 108 6.99 -5.03 -5.31
CA LEU A 108 7.49 -4.39 -4.09
C LEU A 108 9.02 -4.41 -4.00
N GLU A 109 9.66 -5.53 -4.38
CA GLU A 109 11.12 -5.65 -4.44
C GLU A 109 11.70 -4.69 -5.48
N SER A 110 11.13 -4.66 -6.70
CA SER A 110 11.53 -3.73 -7.76
C SER A 110 11.39 -2.27 -7.34
N LEU A 111 10.27 -1.91 -6.70
CA LEU A 111 10.02 -0.55 -6.23
C LEU A 111 10.98 -0.17 -5.08
N ALA A 112 11.21 -1.07 -4.13
CA ALA A 112 12.12 -0.84 -3.01
C ALA A 112 13.56 -0.56 -3.48
N ALA A 113 14.02 -1.23 -4.53
CA ALA A 113 15.34 -0.99 -5.14
C ALA A 113 15.47 0.43 -5.73
N GLN A 114 14.38 1.04 -6.15
CA GLN A 114 14.33 2.39 -6.72
C GLN A 114 14.19 3.50 -5.65
N CYS A 115 13.82 3.15 -4.41
CA CYS A 115 13.52 4.09 -3.35
C CYS A 115 14.71 4.29 -2.39
N GLU A 116 14.74 5.44 -1.71
CA GLU A 116 15.47 5.63 -0.44
C GLU A 116 14.66 5.06 0.72
N ASN A 117 13.37 5.42 0.74
CA ASN A 117 12.40 4.88 1.68
C ASN A 117 11.15 4.43 0.92
N LEU A 118 10.63 3.28 1.29
CA LEU A 118 9.33 2.78 0.81
C LEU A 118 8.45 2.52 2.02
N ILE A 119 7.32 3.23 2.08
CA ILE A 119 6.27 3.04 3.07
C ILE A 119 5.11 2.35 2.36
N VAL A 120 4.67 1.21 2.89
CA VAL A 120 3.62 0.39 2.32
C VAL A 120 2.46 0.33 3.31
N VAL A 121 1.28 0.76 2.88
CA VAL A 121 0.05 0.67 3.67
C VAL A 121 -0.69 -0.60 3.31
N SER A 122 -1.14 -1.32 4.33
CA SER A 122 -1.97 -2.51 4.16
C SER A 122 -3.10 -2.59 5.17
N ASN A 123 -4.12 -3.36 4.83
CA ASN A 123 -5.29 -3.56 5.67
C ASN A 123 -5.10 -4.78 6.59
N GLU A 124 -5.55 -4.62 7.83
CA GLU A 124 -5.74 -5.72 8.77
C GLU A 124 -7.21 -6.15 8.72
N VAL A 125 -7.50 -7.23 8.01
CA VAL A 125 -8.86 -7.74 7.79
C VAL A 125 -9.04 -9.15 8.37
N PHE A 126 -8.06 -9.66 9.12
CA PHE A 126 -7.99 -11.05 9.56
C PHE A 126 -8.59 -11.29 10.95
N SER A 127 -8.96 -10.24 11.68
CA SER A 127 -9.43 -10.32 13.06
C SER A 127 -10.93 -10.65 13.19
N GLY A 128 -11.64 -10.82 12.08
CA GLY A 128 -13.10 -10.92 12.06
C GLY A 128 -13.68 -12.26 12.49
N GLY A 129 -12.89 -13.33 12.59
CA GLY A 129 -13.32 -14.64 13.10
C GLY A 129 -14.48 -15.30 12.35
N ALA A 130 -14.81 -14.88 11.13
CA ALA A 130 -15.86 -15.48 10.32
C ALA A 130 -15.25 -16.42 9.28
N ASP A 131 -15.91 -17.55 9.07
CA ASP A 131 -15.62 -18.43 7.93
C ASP A 131 -16.16 -17.74 6.67
N TYR A 132 -15.29 -17.10 5.94
CA TYR A 132 -15.61 -16.57 4.62
C TYR A 132 -15.51 -17.73 3.61
N ALA A 133 -16.28 -17.67 2.53
CA ALA A 133 -16.27 -18.69 1.48
C ALA A 133 -15.99 -18.05 0.12
N GLY A 134 -15.31 -18.79 -0.75
CA GLY A 134 -15.13 -18.41 -2.16
C GLY A 134 -14.12 -17.25 -2.35
N ASP A 135 -14.54 -16.24 -3.11
CA ASP A 135 -13.65 -15.15 -3.52
C ASP A 135 -13.09 -14.31 -2.36
N THR A 136 -13.83 -14.20 -1.26
CA THR A 136 -13.35 -13.50 -0.06
C THR A 136 -12.19 -14.22 0.58
N ASP A 137 -12.25 -15.55 0.70
CA ASP A 137 -11.14 -16.35 1.25
C ASP A 137 -9.90 -16.23 0.36
N ARG A 138 -10.09 -16.28 -0.95
CA ARG A 138 -9.00 -16.13 -1.92
C ARG A 138 -8.29 -14.79 -1.77
N TYR A 139 -9.05 -13.71 -1.61
CA TYR A 139 -8.50 -12.38 -1.34
C TYR A 139 -7.74 -12.33 -0.02
N LEU A 140 -8.35 -12.82 1.07
CA LEU A 140 -7.74 -12.82 2.40
C LEU A 140 -6.44 -13.62 2.42
N LEU A 141 -6.41 -14.80 1.79
CA LEU A 141 -5.21 -15.63 1.71
C LEU A 141 -4.09 -14.94 0.91
N ALA A 142 -4.41 -14.32 -0.22
CA ALA A 142 -3.42 -13.59 -1.02
C ALA A 142 -2.85 -12.40 -0.26
N LEU A 143 -3.71 -11.57 0.36
CA LEU A 143 -3.27 -10.42 1.15
C LEU A 143 -2.46 -10.85 2.38
N ALA A 144 -2.87 -11.93 3.08
CA ALA A 144 -2.11 -12.49 4.20
C ALA A 144 -0.72 -12.94 3.77
N ARG A 145 -0.62 -13.61 2.62
CA ARG A 145 0.66 -14.07 2.06
C ARG A 145 1.59 -12.90 1.77
N VAL A 146 1.08 -11.83 1.14
CA VAL A 146 1.87 -10.62 0.87
C VAL A 146 2.30 -9.95 2.17
N ASN A 147 1.37 -9.73 3.11
CA ASN A 147 1.67 -9.09 4.40
C ASN A 147 2.72 -9.87 5.20
N ASN A 148 2.61 -11.19 5.28
CA ASN A 148 3.56 -12.03 6.03
C ASN A 148 4.95 -12.03 5.40
N ALA A 149 5.04 -12.16 4.07
CA ALA A 149 6.30 -12.13 3.35
C ALA A 149 6.98 -10.76 3.49
N LEU A 150 6.21 -9.67 3.35
CA LEU A 150 6.71 -8.31 3.48
C LEU A 150 7.17 -8.03 4.93
N ALA A 151 6.38 -8.41 5.93
CA ALA A 151 6.72 -8.21 7.35
C ALA A 151 8.04 -8.90 7.75
N ALA A 152 8.37 -10.04 7.13
CA ALA A 152 9.64 -10.72 7.35
C ALA A 152 10.85 -9.89 6.84
N GLN A 153 10.68 -9.16 5.75
CA GLN A 153 11.76 -8.48 5.02
C GLN A 153 11.95 -7.00 5.43
N VAL A 154 10.87 -6.31 5.84
CA VAL A 154 10.90 -4.88 6.15
C VAL A 154 11.75 -4.53 7.37
N ASP A 155 12.22 -3.28 7.43
CA ASP A 155 12.95 -2.72 8.58
C ASP A 155 12.01 -2.41 9.76
N ALA A 156 10.75 -2.03 9.48
CA ALA A 156 9.77 -1.72 10.51
C ALA A 156 8.37 -2.22 10.15
N VAL A 157 7.65 -2.74 11.15
CA VAL A 157 6.23 -3.09 11.09
C VAL A 157 5.49 -2.29 12.15
N VAL A 158 4.54 -1.48 11.71
CA VAL A 158 3.75 -0.59 12.58
C VAL A 158 2.28 -0.89 12.41
N ARG A 159 1.57 -1.12 13.50
CA ARG A 159 0.10 -1.21 13.51
C ARG A 159 -0.48 0.08 14.05
N VAL A 160 -1.42 0.68 13.33
CA VAL A 160 -2.09 1.90 13.78
C VAL A 160 -3.48 1.56 14.31
N VAL A 161 -3.72 1.93 15.58
CA VAL A 161 -4.98 1.70 16.28
C VAL A 161 -5.47 3.05 16.84
N CYS A 162 -6.63 3.51 16.40
CA CYS A 162 -7.19 4.80 16.82
C CYS A 162 -6.18 5.97 16.67
N GLY A 163 -5.45 6.01 15.58
CA GLY A 163 -4.42 7.01 15.32
C GLY A 163 -3.08 6.80 16.06
N ILE A 164 -2.99 5.80 16.93
CA ILE A 164 -1.80 5.53 17.73
C ILE A 164 -0.95 4.45 17.05
N PRO A 165 0.31 4.73 16.67
CA PRO A 165 1.20 3.73 16.10
C PRO A 165 1.77 2.81 17.20
N VAL A 166 1.78 1.51 16.92
CA VAL A 166 2.38 0.45 17.75
C VAL A 166 3.39 -0.29 16.91
N TYR A 167 4.64 -0.29 17.32
CA TYR A 167 5.73 -0.95 16.61
C TYR A 167 5.84 -2.41 17.02
N TYR A 168 5.72 -3.32 16.05
CA TYR A 168 5.96 -4.76 16.21
C TYR A 168 7.37 -5.16 15.77
N LYS A 169 7.98 -4.38 14.87
CA LYS A 169 9.35 -4.54 14.40
C LYS A 169 9.95 -3.16 14.14
N GLY A 170 11.23 -2.98 14.45
CA GLY A 170 11.87 -1.68 14.35
C GLY A 170 11.47 -0.73 15.48
N VAL A 171 11.86 0.54 15.33
CA VAL A 171 11.55 1.63 16.26
C VAL A 171 11.18 2.89 15.49
N GLU A 172 10.45 3.81 16.13
CA GLU A 172 10.22 5.13 15.58
C GLU A 172 11.56 5.88 15.44
N LYS A 173 11.85 6.39 14.22
CA LYS A 173 13.02 7.20 13.93
C LYS A 173 12.65 8.66 13.74
#